data_018abd5eaab82379bb3ee4050af31567
#
_entry.id   018abd5eaab82379bb3ee4050af31567
#
_cell.length_a   1.000
_cell.length_b   1.000
_cell.length_c   1.000
_cell.angle_alpha   90.00
_cell.angle_beta   90.00
_cell.angle_gamma   90.00
#
_symmetry.space_group_name_H-M   'P 1'
#
loop_
_entity.id
_entity.type
_entity.pdbx_description
1 polymer ?
#
loop_
_entity_poly.entity_id
_entity_poly.type
_entity_poly.pdbx_seq_one_letter_code
_entity_poly.pdbx_strand_id
1 'polypeptide(L)'
;SDTLQYIKFFFREGTAENGGFQNFSLIFETNIRNAILNECSAEFSNMYLMLLDYLADYMYFDLKTERISNENFSRTVEKFNQTRRTAIKPKSFLISCVNANILTEATDDFAVEFHDKNTYAYFVAKALNRQFEKDPTELAKLKFVMQHICFGINDTIILFLSFIRSNTRIITAIQVAAQDLLQEFQEWDFKERNIPFLQYAQKTSAGVPSKKDRKETKLHTERVEEERHNTIKFRGIFDYDEGDVQKEKYVILRALKYTQLIGRGLVDQYGNLDANEVDSLVSSLYSLPQKIVYAILKPQQEHVDDIVQSLLQFAKESMPEEHITEEKIRHLLADAGTALALNILNDIAFNATNKSTIHALESYSPHNNNAKILRLMMQENTGDTA
;
A
#
# COMPACT_ATOMS: atom_id res chain seq x y z
N SER A 1 10.00 -9.79 -20.08
CA SER A 1 8.75 -10.55 -20.21
C SER A 1 8.52 -11.53 -19.06
N ASP A 2 9.52 -12.30 -18.67
CA ASP A 2 9.36 -13.35 -17.64
C ASP A 2 9.29 -12.77 -16.23
N THR A 3 10.01 -11.70 -15.93
CA THR A 3 9.97 -11.01 -14.62
C THR A 3 8.58 -10.42 -14.33
N LEU A 4 7.91 -9.86 -15.35
CA LEU A 4 6.56 -9.33 -15.21
C LEU A 4 5.51 -10.45 -15.06
N GLN A 5 5.72 -11.61 -15.68
CA GLN A 5 4.89 -12.80 -15.46
C GLN A 5 5.12 -13.38 -14.06
N TYR A 6 6.38 -13.40 -13.55
CA TYR A 6 6.69 -13.78 -12.17
C TYR A 6 6.10 -12.81 -11.16
N ILE A 7 6.21 -11.50 -11.38
CA ILE A 7 5.57 -10.47 -10.55
C ILE A 7 4.04 -10.65 -10.56
N LYS A 8 3.42 -10.81 -11.74
CA LYS A 8 1.98 -11.11 -11.86
C LYS A 8 1.61 -12.45 -11.21
N PHE A 9 2.44 -13.47 -11.31
CA PHE A 9 2.25 -14.76 -10.66
C PHE A 9 2.29 -14.62 -9.13
N PHE A 10 3.26 -13.92 -8.56
CA PHE A 10 3.36 -13.69 -7.13
C PHE A 10 2.26 -12.76 -6.59
N PHE A 11 1.84 -11.73 -7.34
CA PHE A 11 0.67 -10.93 -6.96
C PHE A 11 -0.66 -11.68 -7.15
N ARG A 12 -0.75 -12.63 -8.09
CA ARG A 12 -1.93 -13.50 -8.29
C ARG A 12 -1.99 -14.69 -7.36
N GLU A 13 -0.85 -15.31 -7.10
CA GLU A 13 -0.73 -16.52 -6.27
C GLU A 13 -0.09 -16.25 -4.91
N GLY A 14 0.00 -14.99 -4.48
CA GLY A 14 0.32 -14.59 -3.10
C GLY A 14 -0.64 -15.23 -2.12
N THR A 15 -0.91 -16.49 -2.39
CA THR A 15 -1.68 -17.41 -1.64
C THR A 15 -0.99 -17.66 -0.33
N ALA A 16 -1.76 -17.47 0.70
CA ALA A 16 -1.48 -17.75 2.09
C ALA A 16 -0.88 -19.15 2.39
N GLU A 17 -0.62 -19.97 1.40
CA GLU A 17 -0.19 -21.35 1.65
C GLU A 17 1.31 -21.55 1.85
N ASN A 18 2.17 -20.63 1.42
CA ASN A 18 3.62 -20.82 1.58
C ASN A 18 4.35 -19.50 1.73
N GLY A 19 4.45 -18.90 2.90
CA GLY A 19 5.51 -17.94 3.27
C GLY A 19 5.94 -16.89 2.21
N GLY A 20 5.05 -16.50 1.27
CA GLY A 20 5.41 -16.00 -0.06
C GLY A 20 5.96 -14.58 -0.10
N PHE A 21 5.66 -13.73 0.90
CA PHE A 21 6.10 -12.33 0.85
C PHE A 21 7.54 -12.12 1.33
N GLN A 22 8.02 -12.87 2.31
CA GLN A 22 9.43 -12.78 2.74
C GLN A 22 10.41 -13.04 1.58
N ASN A 23 9.99 -13.80 0.58
CA ASN A 23 10.80 -14.13 -0.57
C ASN A 23 10.66 -13.12 -1.72
N PHE A 24 9.62 -12.26 -1.75
CA PHE A 24 9.35 -11.39 -2.89
C PHE A 24 10.49 -10.38 -3.12
N SER A 25 10.87 -9.63 -2.11
CA SER A 25 11.96 -8.65 -2.23
C SER A 25 13.28 -9.33 -2.57
N LEU A 26 13.56 -10.48 -1.94
CA LEU A 26 14.77 -11.25 -2.20
C LEU A 26 14.79 -11.80 -3.63
N ILE A 27 13.67 -12.33 -4.11
CA ILE A 27 13.54 -12.82 -5.49
C ILE A 27 13.67 -11.65 -6.48
N PHE A 28 13.00 -10.54 -6.21
CA PHE A 28 13.07 -9.35 -7.06
C PHE A 28 14.50 -8.81 -7.13
N GLU A 29 15.17 -8.66 -5.97
CA GLU A 29 16.57 -8.25 -5.90
C GLU A 29 17.50 -9.24 -6.62
N THR A 30 17.28 -10.53 -6.43
CA THR A 30 18.08 -11.58 -7.07
C THR A 30 17.91 -11.54 -8.58
N ASN A 31 16.70 -11.36 -9.10
CA ASN A 31 16.43 -11.26 -10.53
C ASN A 31 17.10 -10.03 -11.15
N ILE A 32 16.96 -8.86 -10.52
CA ILE A 32 17.64 -7.65 -10.98
C ILE A 32 19.17 -7.83 -10.96
N ARG A 33 19.71 -8.39 -9.88
CA ARG A 33 21.15 -8.63 -9.74
C ARG A 33 21.65 -9.61 -10.84
N ASN A 34 20.92 -10.70 -11.07
CA ASN A 34 21.26 -11.66 -12.11
C ASN A 34 21.15 -11.05 -13.51
N ALA A 35 20.13 -10.25 -13.78
CA ALA A 35 19.97 -9.55 -15.06
C ALA A 35 21.18 -8.64 -15.34
N ILE A 36 21.63 -7.86 -14.34
CA ILE A 36 22.85 -7.03 -14.46
C ILE A 36 24.11 -7.89 -14.63
N LEU A 37 24.25 -8.99 -13.86
CA LEU A 37 25.41 -9.87 -13.94
C LEU A 37 25.56 -10.55 -15.32
N ASN A 38 24.47 -10.79 -16.01
CA ASN A 38 24.49 -11.37 -17.34
C ASN A 38 25.00 -10.36 -18.41
N GLU A 39 24.87 -9.07 -18.15
CA GLU A 39 25.19 -7.99 -19.09
C GLU A 39 26.51 -7.27 -18.77
N CYS A 40 27.10 -7.49 -17.61
CA CYS A 40 28.39 -6.91 -17.23
C CYS A 40 29.20 -7.88 -16.37
N SER A 41 30.51 -7.61 -16.23
CA SER A 41 31.35 -8.41 -15.33
C SER A 41 30.92 -8.25 -13.87
N ALA A 42 31.14 -9.29 -13.05
CA ALA A 42 30.82 -9.30 -11.62
C ALA A 42 31.44 -8.10 -10.87
N GLU A 43 32.59 -7.60 -11.33
CA GLU A 43 33.28 -6.44 -10.78
C GLU A 43 32.45 -5.14 -10.94
N PHE A 44 31.76 -4.96 -12.06
CA PHE A 44 30.95 -3.77 -12.33
C PHE A 44 29.51 -3.88 -11.80
N SER A 45 29.00 -5.08 -11.56
CA SER A 45 27.59 -5.28 -11.22
C SER A 45 27.14 -4.50 -9.97
N ASN A 46 27.94 -4.53 -8.90
CA ASN A 46 27.64 -3.76 -7.68
C ASN A 46 27.69 -2.24 -7.91
N MET A 47 28.62 -1.77 -8.74
CA MET A 47 28.71 -0.35 -9.08
C MET A 47 27.52 0.09 -9.93
N TYR A 48 27.05 -0.74 -10.85
CA TYR A 48 25.87 -0.45 -11.67
C TYR A 48 24.60 -0.40 -10.80
N LEU A 49 24.43 -1.34 -9.86
CA LEU A 49 23.32 -1.28 -8.92
C LEU A 49 23.35 -0.01 -8.06
N MET A 50 24.55 0.41 -7.60
CA MET A 50 24.68 1.65 -6.82
C MET A 50 24.40 2.89 -7.66
N LEU A 51 24.75 2.89 -8.95
CA LEU A 51 24.46 3.98 -9.87
C LEU A 51 22.95 4.04 -10.20
N LEU A 52 22.28 2.89 -10.32
CA LEU A 52 20.82 2.84 -10.49
C LEU A 52 20.08 3.40 -9.27
N ASP A 53 20.53 3.09 -8.03
CA ASP A 53 19.98 3.72 -6.82
C ASP A 53 20.17 5.24 -6.85
N TYR A 54 21.37 5.71 -7.23
CA TYR A 54 21.67 7.14 -7.31
C TYR A 54 20.85 7.85 -8.39
N LEU A 55 20.67 7.21 -9.55
CA LEU A 55 19.86 7.71 -10.65
C LEU A 55 18.38 7.82 -10.23
N ALA A 56 17.85 6.77 -9.59
CA ALA A 56 16.47 6.75 -9.13
C ALA A 56 16.18 7.83 -8.08
N ASP A 57 17.09 8.02 -7.12
CA ASP A 57 16.99 9.07 -6.11
C ASP A 57 16.93 10.46 -6.76
N TYR A 58 17.86 10.74 -7.67
CA TYR A 58 17.94 12.02 -8.38
C TYR A 58 16.69 12.29 -9.24
N MET A 59 16.25 11.29 -10.01
CA MET A 59 15.05 11.43 -10.84
C MET A 59 13.80 11.66 -9.99
N TYR A 60 13.68 10.95 -8.86
CA TYR A 60 12.47 10.97 -8.04
C TYR A 60 12.37 12.21 -7.15
N PHE A 61 13.42 12.56 -6.41
CA PHE A 61 13.39 13.64 -5.42
C PHE A 61 13.81 15.00 -5.97
N ASP A 62 14.81 15.03 -6.85
CA ASP A 62 15.34 16.28 -7.37
C ASP A 62 14.63 16.75 -8.65
N LEU A 63 14.47 15.85 -9.62
CA LEU A 63 13.85 16.19 -10.91
C LEU A 63 12.32 16.01 -10.92
N LYS A 64 11.77 15.18 -10.04
CA LYS A 64 10.35 14.79 -10.02
C LYS A 64 9.87 14.33 -11.40
N THR A 65 10.57 13.40 -12.01
CA THR A 65 10.29 12.92 -13.37
C THR A 65 10.46 11.41 -13.50
N GLU A 66 9.71 10.83 -14.43
CA GLU A 66 9.89 9.43 -14.86
C GLU A 66 10.96 9.30 -15.93
N ARG A 67 11.31 10.39 -16.61
CA ARG A 67 12.20 10.42 -17.76
C ARG A 67 13.33 11.42 -17.56
N ILE A 68 14.54 11.05 -17.96
CA ILE A 68 15.70 11.93 -17.91
C ILE A 68 16.33 12.02 -19.31
N SER A 69 16.66 13.22 -19.77
CA SER A 69 17.35 13.38 -21.06
C SER A 69 18.70 12.69 -21.06
N ASN A 70 19.16 12.22 -22.22
CA ASN A 70 20.48 11.58 -22.37
C ASN A 70 21.63 12.46 -21.88
N GLU A 71 21.50 13.78 -22.01
CA GLU A 71 22.49 14.73 -21.50
C GLU A 71 22.52 14.71 -19.97
N ASN A 72 21.38 14.83 -19.31
CA ASN A 72 21.27 14.79 -17.84
C ASN A 72 21.63 13.41 -17.28
N PHE A 73 21.29 12.34 -17.99
CA PHE A 73 21.70 10.98 -17.65
C PHE A 73 23.23 10.87 -17.64
N SER A 74 23.91 11.33 -18.71
CA SER A 74 25.36 11.32 -18.80
C SER A 74 26.02 12.15 -17.69
N ARG A 75 25.51 13.36 -17.42
CA ARG A 75 25.96 14.19 -16.31
C ARG A 75 25.78 13.52 -14.94
N THR A 76 24.69 12.80 -14.76
CA THR A 76 24.42 12.05 -13.52
C THR A 76 25.44 10.93 -13.32
N VAL A 77 25.77 10.17 -14.37
CA VAL A 77 26.83 9.16 -14.33
C VAL A 77 28.20 9.77 -14.03
N GLU A 78 28.53 10.90 -14.65
CA GLU A 78 29.80 11.63 -14.40
C GLU A 78 29.88 12.12 -12.96
N LYS A 79 28.81 12.69 -12.41
CA LYS A 79 28.73 13.13 -11.01
C LYS A 79 28.90 11.98 -10.04
N PHE A 80 28.27 10.83 -10.33
CA PHE A 80 28.47 9.61 -9.56
C PHE A 80 29.93 9.15 -9.61
N ASN A 81 30.56 9.12 -10.80
CA ASN A 81 31.97 8.78 -10.97
C ASN A 81 32.88 9.65 -10.13
N GLN A 82 32.68 10.98 -10.14
CA GLN A 82 33.45 11.92 -9.33
C GLN A 82 33.27 11.63 -7.83
N THR A 83 32.02 11.43 -7.39
CA THR A 83 31.72 11.20 -5.97
C THR A 83 32.26 9.87 -5.47
N ARG A 84 32.26 8.84 -6.29
CA ARG A 84 32.65 7.46 -5.93
C ARG A 84 34.03 7.05 -6.40
N ARG A 85 34.73 7.94 -7.14
CA ARG A 85 36.04 7.68 -7.77
C ARG A 85 35.99 6.44 -8.66
N THR A 86 34.93 6.33 -9.47
CA THR A 86 34.73 5.26 -10.47
C THR A 86 34.94 5.81 -11.87
N ALA A 87 34.94 4.93 -12.88
CA ALA A 87 35.15 5.31 -14.29
C ALA A 87 34.09 4.63 -15.19
N ILE A 88 32.83 4.63 -14.76
CA ILE A 88 31.73 4.05 -15.53
C ILE A 88 31.49 4.91 -16.77
N LYS A 89 31.47 4.27 -17.95
CA LYS A 89 31.12 4.93 -19.21
C LYS A 89 29.60 5.00 -19.36
N PRO A 90 28.98 6.20 -19.49
CA PRO A 90 27.53 6.34 -19.57
C PRO A 90 26.88 5.42 -20.62
N LYS A 91 27.44 5.39 -21.83
CA LYS A 91 26.91 4.55 -22.93
C LYS A 91 26.98 3.06 -22.62
N SER A 92 28.08 2.56 -22.06
CA SER A 92 28.22 1.14 -21.71
C SER A 92 27.24 0.75 -20.60
N PHE A 93 27.09 1.61 -19.59
CA PHE A 93 26.13 1.43 -18.52
C PHE A 93 24.68 1.37 -19.03
N LEU A 94 24.29 2.31 -19.91
CA LEU A 94 22.97 2.35 -20.50
C LEU A 94 22.67 1.08 -21.29
N ILE A 95 23.57 0.67 -22.18
CA ILE A 95 23.41 -0.56 -22.99
C ILE A 95 23.21 -1.79 -22.08
N SER A 96 24.03 -1.96 -21.05
CA SER A 96 23.88 -3.10 -20.12
C SER A 96 22.56 -3.04 -19.39
N CYS A 97 22.08 -1.88 -18.96
CA CYS A 97 20.81 -1.74 -18.26
C CYS A 97 19.60 -1.93 -19.18
N VAL A 98 19.70 -1.55 -20.45
CA VAL A 98 18.65 -1.78 -21.46
C VAL A 98 18.55 -3.27 -21.78
N ASN A 99 19.68 -3.94 -22.02
CA ASN A 99 19.71 -5.39 -22.26
C ASN A 99 19.17 -6.18 -21.05
N ALA A 100 19.44 -5.70 -19.83
CA ALA A 100 18.92 -6.26 -18.59
C ALA A 100 17.43 -5.96 -18.35
N ASN A 101 16.74 -5.21 -19.23
CA ASN A 101 15.37 -4.71 -19.07
C ASN A 101 15.15 -3.92 -17.77
N ILE A 102 16.14 -3.12 -17.34
CA ILE A 102 16.05 -2.25 -16.17
C ILE A 102 15.79 -0.81 -16.59
N LEU A 103 16.45 -0.36 -17.64
CA LEU A 103 16.22 0.93 -18.28
C LEU A 103 15.68 0.74 -19.70
N THR A 104 15.04 1.78 -20.21
CA THR A 104 14.54 1.85 -21.61
C THR A 104 14.94 3.20 -22.20
N GLU A 105 15.37 3.19 -23.46
CA GLU A 105 15.52 4.41 -24.23
C GLU A 105 14.18 4.74 -24.89
N ALA A 106 13.62 5.90 -24.55
CA ALA A 106 12.43 6.41 -25.22
C ALA A 106 12.80 6.94 -26.61
N THR A 107 12.11 6.44 -27.62
CA THR A 107 12.41 6.75 -29.04
C THR A 107 12.09 8.18 -29.43
N ASP A 108 11.12 8.80 -28.75
CA ASP A 108 10.56 10.08 -29.18
C ASP A 108 11.34 11.32 -28.69
N ASP A 109 12.08 11.22 -27.55
CA ASP A 109 12.70 12.39 -26.91
C ASP A 109 14.19 12.21 -26.53
N PHE A 110 14.86 11.17 -27.01
CA PHE A 110 16.21 10.83 -26.56
C PHE A 110 16.34 10.82 -25.02
N ALA A 111 15.36 10.22 -24.36
CA ALA A 111 15.28 10.14 -22.90
C ALA A 111 15.51 8.71 -22.43
N VAL A 112 15.95 8.59 -21.18
CA VAL A 112 16.12 7.33 -20.46
C VAL A 112 15.06 7.26 -19.36
N GLU A 113 14.41 6.10 -19.22
CA GLU A 113 13.43 5.83 -18.15
C GLU A 113 13.66 4.43 -17.58
N PHE A 114 13.14 4.19 -16.38
CA PHE A 114 13.07 2.82 -15.85
C PHE A 114 12.06 2.00 -16.66
N HIS A 115 12.41 0.75 -16.97
CA HIS A 115 11.61 -0.13 -17.81
C HIS A 115 10.16 -0.29 -17.30
N ASP A 116 9.98 -0.32 -15.99
CA ASP A 116 8.67 -0.36 -15.35
C ASP A 116 8.67 0.40 -14.00
N LYS A 117 7.47 0.73 -13.54
CA LYS A 117 7.29 1.53 -12.31
C LYS A 117 7.70 0.80 -11.03
N ASN A 118 7.62 -0.53 -11.00
CA ASN A 118 8.05 -1.31 -9.84
C ASN A 118 9.58 -1.32 -9.73
N THR A 119 10.27 -1.47 -10.85
CA THR A 119 11.74 -1.34 -10.93
C THR A 119 12.18 0.05 -10.47
N TYR A 120 11.48 1.09 -10.91
CA TYR A 120 11.75 2.45 -10.43
C TYR A 120 11.53 2.60 -8.92
N ALA A 121 10.37 2.16 -8.41
CA ALA A 121 10.06 2.19 -6.98
C ALA A 121 11.08 1.42 -6.14
N TYR A 122 11.53 0.26 -6.61
CA TYR A 122 12.54 -0.55 -5.94
C TYR A 122 13.87 0.20 -5.79
N PHE A 123 14.37 0.84 -6.85
CA PHE A 123 15.63 1.59 -6.79
C PHE A 123 15.51 2.85 -5.94
N VAL A 124 14.36 3.54 -5.96
CA VAL A 124 14.08 4.65 -5.03
C VAL A 124 14.09 4.15 -3.58
N ALA A 125 13.44 3.02 -3.29
CA ALA A 125 13.45 2.41 -1.97
C ALA A 125 14.87 2.02 -1.51
N LYS A 126 15.68 1.45 -2.40
CA LYS A 126 17.08 1.13 -2.10
C LYS A 126 17.93 2.37 -1.80
N ALA A 127 17.73 3.44 -2.55
CA ALA A 127 18.40 4.71 -2.31
C ALA A 127 18.04 5.27 -0.93
N LEU A 128 16.75 5.35 -0.61
CA LEU A 128 16.25 5.77 0.71
C LEU A 128 16.86 4.92 1.84
N ASN A 129 16.85 3.58 1.69
CA ASN A 129 17.38 2.69 2.71
C ASN A 129 18.88 2.92 3.00
N ARG A 130 19.67 3.18 1.96
CA ARG A 130 21.12 3.50 2.13
C ARG A 130 21.36 4.80 2.86
N GLN A 131 20.54 5.77 2.62
CA GLN A 131 20.69 7.12 3.17
C GLN A 131 20.17 7.18 4.58
N PHE A 132 19.08 6.50 4.87
CA PHE A 132 18.49 6.42 6.21
C PHE A 132 19.45 5.91 7.29
N GLU A 133 20.41 5.07 6.91
CA GLU A 133 21.45 4.60 7.83
C GLU A 133 22.54 5.67 8.10
N LYS A 134 22.68 6.67 7.25
CA LYS A 134 23.81 7.61 7.24
C LYS A 134 23.47 9.03 7.64
N ASP A 135 22.25 9.48 7.37
CA ASP A 135 21.86 10.87 7.52
C ASP A 135 20.41 11.03 8.02
N PRO A 136 20.20 11.62 9.21
CA PRO A 136 18.86 11.95 9.70
C PRO A 136 18.06 12.90 8.81
N THR A 137 18.72 13.68 7.93
CA THR A 137 18.02 14.58 7.00
C THR A 137 17.23 13.81 5.95
N GLU A 138 17.58 12.56 5.67
CA GLU A 138 16.86 11.66 4.79
C GLU A 138 15.48 11.23 5.35
N LEU A 139 15.26 11.46 6.63
CA LEU A 139 13.92 11.32 7.21
C LEU A 139 12.90 12.24 6.51
N ALA A 140 13.33 13.37 5.95
CA ALA A 140 12.46 14.27 5.18
C ALA A 140 11.96 13.62 3.89
N LYS A 141 12.81 12.89 3.17
CA LYS A 141 12.42 12.13 1.97
C LYS A 141 11.44 11.01 2.30
N LEU A 142 11.69 10.26 3.36
CA LEU A 142 10.76 9.23 3.82
C LEU A 142 9.41 9.84 4.22
N LYS A 143 9.40 10.94 4.97
CA LYS A 143 8.17 11.66 5.32
C LYS A 143 7.41 12.12 4.08
N PHE A 144 8.11 12.64 3.06
CA PHE A 144 7.49 13.00 1.80
C PHE A 144 6.79 11.81 1.15
N VAL A 145 7.48 10.67 0.98
CA VAL A 145 6.91 9.46 0.38
C VAL A 145 5.70 8.98 1.20
N MET A 146 5.80 8.99 2.53
CA MET A 146 4.70 8.62 3.42
C MET A 146 3.50 9.57 3.28
N GLN A 147 3.71 10.88 3.29
CA GLN A 147 2.62 11.86 3.13
C GLN A 147 1.88 11.70 1.79
N HIS A 148 2.59 11.27 0.75
CA HIS A 148 2.07 11.09 -0.61
C HIS A 148 1.72 9.63 -0.93
N ILE A 149 1.56 8.75 0.07
CA ILE A 149 1.39 7.29 -0.14
C ILE A 149 0.20 6.91 -1.03
N CYS A 150 -0.81 7.76 -1.14
CA CYS A 150 -1.97 7.55 -2.00
C CYS A 150 -1.72 7.92 -3.47
N PHE A 151 -0.56 8.46 -3.80
CA PHE A 151 -0.24 9.00 -5.12
C PHE A 151 0.94 8.29 -5.76
N GLY A 152 0.93 8.22 -7.09
CA GLY A 152 2.03 7.66 -7.87
C GLY A 152 2.43 6.25 -7.45
N ILE A 153 3.73 6.08 -7.18
CA ILE A 153 4.34 4.80 -6.78
C ILE A 153 4.76 4.77 -5.31
N ASN A 154 4.29 5.74 -4.49
CA ASN A 154 4.76 5.89 -3.11
C ASN A 154 4.43 4.70 -2.22
N ASP A 155 3.25 4.09 -2.37
CA ASP A 155 2.89 2.87 -1.65
C ASP A 155 3.83 1.70 -2.00
N THR A 156 4.21 1.58 -3.25
CA THR A 156 5.16 0.57 -3.73
C THR A 156 6.58 0.84 -3.20
N ILE A 157 7.02 2.11 -3.13
CA ILE A 157 8.31 2.48 -2.51
C ILE A 157 8.32 2.07 -1.04
N ILE A 158 7.28 2.41 -0.27
CA ILE A 158 7.19 2.03 1.15
C ILE A 158 7.14 0.51 1.32
N LEU A 159 6.41 -0.18 0.45
CA LEU A 159 6.37 -1.64 0.45
C LEU A 159 7.77 -2.23 0.27
N PHE A 160 8.52 -1.81 -0.75
CA PHE A 160 9.89 -2.26 -0.95
C PHE A 160 10.81 -1.90 0.23
N LEU A 161 10.66 -0.70 0.81
CA LEU A 161 11.43 -0.30 1.99
C LEU A 161 11.21 -1.24 3.17
N SER A 162 9.98 -1.71 3.38
CA SER A 162 9.66 -2.64 4.47
C SER A 162 10.29 -4.02 4.25
N PHE A 163 10.61 -4.40 3.01
CA PHE A 163 11.21 -5.70 2.66
C PHE A 163 12.73 -5.69 2.53
N ILE A 164 13.34 -4.59 2.06
CA ILE A 164 14.77 -4.52 1.68
C ILE A 164 15.73 -4.86 2.84
N ARG A 165 15.31 -4.63 4.06
CA ARG A 165 15.97 -5.12 5.27
C ARG A 165 14.93 -5.27 6.36
N SER A 166 15.19 -6.16 7.30
CA SER A 166 14.49 -6.31 8.57
C SER A 166 14.52 -5.00 9.39
N ASN A 167 14.06 -3.90 8.79
CA ASN A 167 14.09 -2.58 9.41
C ASN A 167 12.75 -2.32 10.09
N THR A 168 12.59 -2.87 11.29
CA THR A 168 11.41 -2.66 12.14
C THR A 168 11.11 -1.18 12.36
N ARG A 169 12.11 -0.29 12.29
CA ARG A 169 11.94 1.16 12.44
C ARG A 169 10.99 1.77 11.40
N ILE A 170 10.96 1.24 10.17
CA ILE A 170 10.03 1.75 9.13
C ILE A 170 8.60 1.39 9.50
N ILE A 171 8.35 0.17 9.94
CA ILE A 171 7.02 -0.27 10.37
C ILE A 171 6.56 0.55 11.57
N THR A 172 7.44 0.78 12.54
CA THR A 172 7.18 1.65 13.70
C THR A 172 6.88 3.09 13.27
N ALA A 173 7.63 3.64 12.31
CA ALA A 173 7.35 4.99 11.79
C ALA A 173 5.98 5.07 11.08
N ILE A 174 5.60 4.05 10.31
CA ILE A 174 4.27 3.95 9.68
C ILE A 174 3.18 3.85 10.77
N GLN A 175 3.39 3.05 11.81
CA GLN A 175 2.48 2.91 12.93
C GLN A 175 2.23 4.25 13.64
N VAL A 176 3.29 4.97 13.99
CA VAL A 176 3.20 6.29 14.62
C VAL A 176 2.43 7.26 13.70
N ALA A 177 2.78 7.30 12.41
CA ALA A 177 2.09 8.16 11.47
C ALA A 177 0.59 7.83 11.31
N ALA A 178 0.22 6.56 11.37
CA ALA A 178 -1.19 6.14 11.33
C ALA A 178 -1.93 6.55 12.61
N GLN A 179 -1.31 6.38 13.76
CA GLN A 179 -1.86 6.79 15.07
C GLN A 179 -2.06 8.31 15.13
N ASP A 180 -1.09 9.09 14.66
CA ASP A 180 -1.16 10.55 14.61
C ASP A 180 -2.31 11.05 13.73
N LEU A 181 -2.49 10.44 12.54
CA LEU A 181 -3.60 10.78 11.64
C LEU A 181 -4.98 10.53 12.24
N LEU A 182 -5.09 9.53 13.11
CA LEU A 182 -6.34 9.07 13.68
C LEU A 182 -6.49 9.40 15.19
N GLN A 183 -5.64 10.27 15.74
CA GLN A 183 -5.63 10.56 17.18
C GLN A 183 -6.95 11.16 17.69
N GLU A 184 -7.64 11.95 16.86
CA GLU A 184 -8.91 12.62 17.22
C GLU A 184 -10.14 11.72 17.03
N PHE A 185 -9.97 10.56 16.37
CA PHE A 185 -11.07 9.65 16.12
C PHE A 185 -11.14 8.58 17.20
N GLN A 186 -12.36 8.33 17.66
CA GLN A 186 -12.64 7.22 18.59
C GLN A 186 -12.78 5.88 17.84
N GLU A 187 -12.63 4.79 18.56
CA GLU A 187 -12.94 3.48 18.04
C GLU A 187 -14.44 3.30 17.85
N TRP A 188 -14.84 2.74 16.74
CA TRP A 188 -16.23 2.43 16.46
C TRP A 188 -16.63 1.11 17.12
N ASP A 189 -17.82 1.05 17.73
CA ASP A 189 -18.45 -0.19 18.18
C ASP A 189 -19.93 -0.21 17.77
N PHE A 190 -20.38 -1.32 17.21
CA PHE A 190 -21.79 -1.55 16.91
C PHE A 190 -22.72 -1.42 18.12
N LYS A 191 -22.25 -1.72 19.34
CA LYS A 191 -23.06 -1.62 20.56
C LYS A 191 -23.21 -0.22 21.10
N GLU A 192 -22.20 0.61 20.97
CA GLU A 192 -22.16 1.92 21.65
C GLU A 192 -23.05 2.97 20.97
N ARG A 193 -23.70 2.62 19.87
CA ARG A 193 -24.58 3.51 19.10
C ARG A 193 -23.94 4.84 18.71
N ASN A 194 -22.61 4.90 18.67
CA ASN A 194 -21.87 6.09 18.28
C ASN A 194 -22.06 6.45 16.78
N ILE A 195 -22.67 5.56 16.01
CA ILE A 195 -23.17 5.75 14.64
C ILE A 195 -24.63 5.28 14.56
N PRO A 196 -25.59 6.06 15.07
CA PRO A 196 -26.99 5.65 15.22
C PRO A 196 -27.70 5.21 13.94
N PHE A 197 -27.36 5.76 12.77
CA PHE A 197 -28.03 5.38 11.53
C PHE A 197 -27.83 3.91 11.17
N LEU A 198 -26.76 3.26 11.64
CA LEU A 198 -26.53 1.83 11.41
C LEU A 198 -27.54 0.91 12.13
N GLN A 199 -28.32 1.44 13.09
CA GLN A 199 -29.39 0.67 13.72
C GLN A 199 -30.48 0.23 12.73
N TYR A 200 -30.59 0.91 11.60
CA TYR A 200 -31.53 0.55 10.53
C TYR A 200 -31.03 -0.60 9.64
N ALA A 201 -29.76 -1.04 9.80
CA ALA A 201 -29.27 -2.20 9.05
C ALA A 201 -30.16 -3.41 9.32
N GLN A 202 -30.56 -4.08 8.27
CA GLN A 202 -31.41 -5.26 8.40
C GLN A 202 -30.60 -6.38 9.07
N LYS A 203 -31.24 -7.11 9.98
CA LYS A 203 -30.63 -8.28 10.65
C LYS A 203 -30.31 -9.43 9.69
N THR A 204 -30.58 -9.24 8.41
CA THR A 204 -30.32 -10.21 7.36
C THR A 204 -28.84 -10.29 7.08
N SER A 205 -28.20 -11.32 7.64
CA SER A 205 -26.99 -11.95 7.11
C SER A 205 -25.77 -11.06 6.80
N ALA A 206 -25.44 -10.09 7.64
CA ALA A 206 -24.05 -9.66 7.73
C ALA A 206 -23.26 -10.80 8.42
N GLY A 207 -23.27 -11.97 7.80
CA GLY A 207 -22.38 -13.07 8.15
C GLY A 207 -20.98 -12.71 7.75
N VAL A 208 -20.01 -13.25 8.45
CA VAL A 208 -18.62 -13.20 8.00
C VAL A 208 -18.58 -13.67 6.55
N PRO A 209 -17.96 -12.92 5.62
CA PRO A 209 -17.97 -13.26 4.21
C PRO A 209 -17.51 -14.70 3.97
N SER A 210 -18.24 -15.47 3.20
CA SER A 210 -17.88 -16.86 2.90
C SER A 210 -16.53 -16.93 2.16
N LYS A 211 -15.87 -18.10 2.12
CA LYS A 211 -14.66 -18.29 1.31
C LYS A 211 -14.85 -17.88 -0.16
N LYS A 212 -16.07 -18.06 -0.70
CA LYS A 212 -16.42 -17.66 -2.06
C LYS A 212 -16.50 -16.13 -2.19
N ASP A 213 -17.19 -15.47 -1.26
CA ASP A 213 -17.33 -14.01 -1.27
C ASP A 213 -15.96 -13.34 -1.08
N ARG A 214 -15.09 -13.93 -0.26
CA ARG A 214 -13.69 -13.47 -0.06
C ARG A 214 -12.85 -13.61 -1.33
N LYS A 215 -13.02 -14.70 -2.07
CA LYS A 215 -12.34 -14.89 -3.35
C LYS A 215 -12.81 -13.87 -4.39
N GLU A 216 -14.11 -13.55 -4.41
CA GLU A 216 -14.69 -12.52 -5.27
C GLU A 216 -14.22 -11.11 -4.84
N THR A 217 -14.17 -10.81 -3.53
CA THR A 217 -13.64 -9.56 -2.99
C THR A 217 -12.16 -9.41 -3.33
N LYS A 218 -11.36 -10.48 -3.18
CA LYS A 218 -9.96 -10.50 -3.59
C LYS A 218 -9.81 -10.19 -5.08
N LEU A 219 -10.57 -10.86 -5.94
CA LEU A 219 -10.57 -10.60 -7.38
C LEU A 219 -11.01 -9.16 -7.72
N HIS A 220 -11.95 -8.61 -6.96
CA HIS A 220 -12.39 -7.22 -7.12
C HIS A 220 -11.29 -6.25 -6.69
N THR A 221 -10.67 -6.46 -5.55
CA THR A 221 -9.52 -5.65 -5.06
C THR A 221 -8.35 -5.71 -6.06
N GLU A 222 -8.03 -6.90 -6.58
CA GLU A 222 -7.00 -7.07 -7.61
C GLU A 222 -7.35 -6.30 -8.89
N ARG A 223 -8.61 -6.30 -9.33
CA ARG A 223 -9.07 -5.49 -10.48
C ARG A 223 -8.96 -4.00 -10.23
N VAL A 224 -9.39 -3.54 -9.06
CA VAL A 224 -9.28 -2.12 -8.67
C VAL A 224 -7.81 -1.68 -8.60
N GLU A 225 -6.94 -2.52 -8.06
CA GLU A 225 -5.50 -2.25 -8.04
C GLU A 225 -4.90 -2.29 -9.46
N GLU A 226 -5.35 -3.20 -10.33
CA GLU A 226 -4.93 -3.25 -11.74
C GLU A 226 -5.43 -2.04 -12.53
N GLU A 227 -6.69 -1.62 -12.34
CA GLU A 227 -7.24 -0.39 -12.93
C GLU A 227 -6.52 0.85 -12.41
N ARG A 228 -6.22 0.91 -11.13
CA ARG A 228 -5.41 1.98 -10.52
C ARG A 228 -3.99 1.98 -11.10
N HIS A 229 -3.37 0.83 -11.23
CA HIS A 229 -2.04 0.69 -11.83
C HIS A 229 -2.03 1.12 -13.29
N ASN A 230 -3.08 0.77 -14.04
CA ASN A 230 -3.28 1.23 -15.41
C ASN A 230 -3.52 2.74 -15.46
N THR A 231 -4.31 3.30 -14.55
CA THR A 231 -4.54 4.75 -14.46
C THR A 231 -3.25 5.50 -14.17
N ILE A 232 -2.41 5.02 -13.24
CA ILE A 232 -1.07 5.57 -12.96
C ILE A 232 -0.18 5.46 -14.21
N LYS A 233 -0.28 4.36 -14.96
CA LYS A 233 0.47 4.16 -16.20
C LYS A 233 0.12 5.20 -17.27
N PHE A 234 -1.13 5.70 -17.29
CA PHE A 234 -1.58 6.73 -18.24
C PHE A 234 -1.32 8.15 -17.75
N ARG A 235 -1.32 8.39 -16.42
CA ARG A 235 -1.25 9.74 -15.83
C ARG A 235 0.15 10.15 -15.34
N GLY A 236 1.15 9.35 -15.45
CA GLY A 236 2.44 9.67 -14.81
C GLY A 236 2.42 9.56 -13.28
N ILE A 237 3.57 9.30 -12.68
CA ILE A 237 3.70 9.08 -11.22
C ILE A 237 3.65 10.39 -10.42
N PHE A 238 3.90 11.53 -11.05
CA PHE A 238 3.92 12.86 -10.43
C PHE A 238 2.71 13.73 -10.81
N ASP A 239 1.72 13.16 -11.51
CA ASP A 239 0.52 13.86 -11.94
C ASP A 239 -0.54 13.90 -10.83
N TYR A 240 -0.29 14.69 -9.80
CA TYR A 240 -1.22 14.97 -8.69
C TYR A 240 -1.06 16.42 -8.21
N ASP A 241 -2.16 16.97 -7.68
CA ASP A 241 -2.14 18.29 -7.06
C ASP A 241 -1.67 18.19 -5.60
N GLU A 242 -0.63 18.92 -5.23
CA GLU A 242 -0.14 19.00 -3.85
C GLU A 242 -1.25 19.42 -2.86
N GLY A 243 -2.21 20.24 -3.30
CA GLY A 243 -3.38 20.61 -2.51
C GLY A 243 -4.30 19.42 -2.19
N ASP A 244 -4.28 18.37 -3.00
CA ASP A 244 -5.08 17.16 -2.76
C ASP A 244 -4.60 16.37 -1.55
N VAL A 245 -3.30 16.41 -1.25
CA VAL A 245 -2.68 15.66 -0.14
C VAL A 245 -3.33 15.96 1.21
N GLN A 246 -3.78 17.20 1.41
CA GLN A 246 -4.38 17.67 2.66
C GLN A 246 -5.91 17.47 2.72
N LYS A 247 -6.56 17.07 1.63
CA LYS A 247 -8.00 16.82 1.65
C LYS A 247 -8.35 15.66 2.57
N GLU A 248 -9.41 15.78 3.34
CA GLU A 248 -9.85 14.81 4.34
C GLU A 248 -9.97 13.38 3.78
N LYS A 249 -10.52 13.24 2.58
CA LYS A 249 -10.61 11.93 1.91
C LYS A 249 -9.25 11.23 1.76
N TYR A 250 -8.18 11.99 1.48
CA TYR A 250 -6.84 11.41 1.35
C TYR A 250 -6.17 11.17 2.70
N VAL A 251 -6.56 11.90 3.76
CA VAL A 251 -6.12 11.60 5.13
C VAL A 251 -6.64 10.22 5.56
N ILE A 252 -7.91 9.94 5.31
CA ILE A 252 -8.53 8.64 5.64
C ILE A 252 -7.92 7.51 4.78
N LEU A 253 -7.78 7.73 3.47
CA LEU A 253 -7.14 6.75 2.58
C LEU A 253 -5.69 6.46 2.99
N ARG A 254 -4.94 7.47 3.41
CA ARG A 254 -3.58 7.36 3.91
C ARG A 254 -3.54 6.52 5.18
N ALA A 255 -4.45 6.77 6.13
CA ALA A 255 -4.56 5.96 7.34
C ALA A 255 -4.88 4.49 7.03
N LEU A 256 -5.75 4.22 6.06
CA LEU A 256 -6.06 2.87 5.60
C LEU A 256 -4.81 2.20 4.99
N LYS A 257 -4.09 2.88 4.11
CA LYS A 257 -2.85 2.38 3.52
C LYS A 257 -1.79 2.07 4.57
N TYR A 258 -1.61 2.95 5.55
CA TYR A 258 -0.68 2.69 6.65
C TYR A 258 -1.09 1.45 7.45
N THR A 259 -2.37 1.29 7.76
CA THR A 259 -2.86 0.13 8.50
C THR A 259 -2.65 -1.18 7.72
N GLN A 260 -2.87 -1.17 6.41
CA GLN A 260 -2.54 -2.30 5.52
C GLN A 260 -1.04 -2.64 5.55
N LEU A 261 -0.18 -1.60 5.50
CA LEU A 261 1.28 -1.79 5.56
C LEU A 261 1.77 -2.29 6.92
N ILE A 262 1.12 -1.86 8.02
CA ILE A 262 1.39 -2.41 9.36
C ILE A 262 1.08 -3.92 9.38
N GLY A 263 -0.06 -4.33 8.82
CA GLY A 263 -0.44 -5.74 8.72
C GLY A 263 0.57 -6.55 7.92
N ARG A 264 0.91 -6.10 6.71
CA ARG A 264 1.93 -6.74 5.86
C ARG A 264 3.29 -6.77 6.55
N GLY A 265 3.70 -5.66 7.18
CA GLY A 265 4.95 -5.56 7.91
C GLY A 265 5.02 -6.51 9.10
N LEU A 266 3.93 -6.71 9.84
CA LEU A 266 3.84 -7.72 10.90
C LEU A 266 4.06 -9.12 10.32
N VAL A 267 3.39 -9.46 9.21
CA VAL A 267 3.54 -10.77 8.53
C VAL A 267 4.98 -11.00 8.08
N ASP A 268 5.59 -10.01 7.43
CA ASP A 268 6.90 -10.16 6.78
C ASP A 268 8.07 -10.12 7.77
N GLN A 269 7.93 -9.34 8.83
CA GLN A 269 8.99 -9.11 9.79
C GLN A 269 8.79 -9.87 11.11
N TYR A 270 7.79 -10.73 11.22
CA TYR A 270 7.39 -11.40 12.46
C TYR A 270 8.57 -12.07 13.20
N GLY A 271 9.46 -12.72 12.48
CA GLY A 271 10.66 -13.35 13.05
C GLY A 271 11.78 -12.40 13.48
N ASN A 272 11.68 -11.10 13.13
CA ASN A 272 12.68 -10.06 13.43
C ASN A 272 12.19 -9.07 14.49
N LEU A 273 10.89 -9.09 14.81
CA LEU A 273 10.26 -8.24 15.81
C LEU A 273 10.44 -8.84 17.21
N ASP A 274 10.67 -8.00 18.20
CA ASP A 274 10.56 -8.43 19.59
C ASP A 274 9.10 -8.49 20.06
N ALA A 275 8.86 -9.08 21.24
CA ALA A 275 7.50 -9.27 21.75
C ALA A 275 6.75 -7.94 21.95
N ASN A 276 7.42 -6.88 22.39
CA ASN A 276 6.79 -5.58 22.63
C ASN A 276 6.41 -4.90 21.28
N GLU A 277 7.26 -5.03 20.27
CA GLU A 277 7.01 -4.56 18.93
C GLU A 277 5.79 -5.29 18.33
N VAL A 278 5.73 -6.62 18.47
CA VAL A 278 4.57 -7.43 18.02
C VAL A 278 3.30 -6.99 18.73
N ASP A 279 3.31 -6.88 20.05
CA ASP A 279 2.14 -6.48 20.85
C ASP A 279 1.66 -5.08 20.46
N SER A 280 2.57 -4.15 20.23
CA SER A 280 2.27 -2.78 19.78
C SER A 280 1.61 -2.76 18.41
N LEU A 281 2.15 -3.51 17.43
CA LEU A 281 1.59 -3.62 16.09
C LEU A 281 0.22 -4.30 16.10
N VAL A 282 0.06 -5.38 16.86
CA VAL A 282 -1.20 -6.10 17.03
C VAL A 282 -2.26 -5.17 17.64
N SER A 283 -1.92 -4.43 18.70
CA SER A 283 -2.85 -3.44 19.29
C SER A 283 -3.30 -2.41 18.26
N SER A 284 -2.39 -1.90 17.43
CA SER A 284 -2.74 -0.95 16.37
C SER A 284 -3.63 -1.56 15.29
N LEU A 285 -3.39 -2.82 14.91
CA LEU A 285 -4.22 -3.54 13.93
C LEU A 285 -5.65 -3.77 14.43
N TYR A 286 -5.87 -3.84 15.73
CA TYR A 286 -7.21 -3.89 16.30
C TYR A 286 -7.87 -2.51 16.46
N SER A 287 -7.10 -1.46 16.77
CA SER A 287 -7.62 -0.11 17.04
C SER A 287 -7.83 0.71 15.75
N LEU A 288 -6.81 0.82 14.89
CA LEU A 288 -6.83 1.72 13.74
C LEU A 288 -7.98 1.47 12.75
N PRO A 289 -8.34 0.23 12.38
CA PRO A 289 -9.46 -0.01 11.47
C PRO A 289 -10.78 0.51 12.01
N GLN A 290 -11.00 0.41 13.32
CA GLN A 290 -12.21 0.90 13.97
C GLN A 290 -12.28 2.42 13.95
N LYS A 291 -11.15 3.11 14.15
CA LYS A 291 -11.03 4.57 14.02
C LYS A 291 -11.27 5.02 12.58
N ILE A 292 -10.76 4.28 11.58
CA ILE A 292 -11.00 4.55 10.16
C ILE A 292 -12.49 4.44 9.83
N VAL A 293 -13.14 3.36 10.28
CA VAL A 293 -14.59 3.18 10.11
C VAL A 293 -15.35 4.34 10.74
N TYR A 294 -15.00 4.74 11.95
CA TYR A 294 -15.63 5.87 12.62
C TYR A 294 -15.43 7.18 11.84
N ALA A 295 -14.21 7.47 11.37
CA ALA A 295 -13.89 8.65 10.58
C ALA A 295 -14.70 8.74 9.28
N ILE A 296 -14.99 7.60 8.64
CA ILE A 296 -15.79 7.55 7.41
C ILE A 296 -17.29 7.72 7.72
N LEU A 297 -17.79 7.04 8.74
CA LEU A 297 -19.24 6.97 8.99
C LEU A 297 -19.79 8.15 9.78
N LYS A 298 -18.98 8.79 10.61
CA LYS A 298 -19.42 9.94 11.43
C LYS A 298 -19.96 11.10 10.60
N PRO A 299 -19.30 11.60 9.54
CA PRO A 299 -19.84 12.65 8.69
C PRO A 299 -21.17 12.24 8.04
N GLN A 300 -21.31 10.98 7.64
CA GLN A 300 -22.57 10.46 7.09
C GLN A 300 -23.69 10.47 8.13
N GLN A 301 -23.40 10.16 9.38
CA GLN A 301 -24.35 10.26 10.48
C GLN A 301 -24.81 11.71 10.71
N GLU A 302 -23.89 12.67 10.65
CA GLU A 302 -24.19 14.10 10.87
C GLU A 302 -25.10 14.69 9.77
N HIS A 303 -25.02 14.14 8.57
CA HIS A 303 -25.79 14.57 7.39
C HIS A 303 -26.79 13.52 6.89
N VAL A 304 -27.14 12.53 7.70
CA VAL A 304 -27.97 11.41 7.26
C VAL A 304 -29.33 11.84 6.71
N ASP A 305 -29.97 12.82 7.33
CA ASP A 305 -31.27 13.29 6.89
C ASP A 305 -31.19 14.02 5.54
N ASP A 306 -30.18 14.83 5.31
CA ASP A 306 -29.93 15.51 4.04
C ASP A 306 -29.65 14.50 2.92
N ILE A 307 -28.84 13.49 3.23
CA ILE A 307 -28.53 12.39 2.29
C ILE A 307 -29.81 11.63 1.93
N VAL A 308 -30.62 11.29 2.92
CA VAL A 308 -31.90 10.58 2.71
C VAL A 308 -32.85 11.40 1.85
N GLN A 309 -33.01 12.69 2.10
CA GLN A 309 -33.87 13.57 1.30
C GLN A 309 -33.37 13.70 -0.14
N SER A 310 -32.06 13.87 -0.33
CA SER A 310 -31.44 13.93 -1.65
C SER A 310 -31.66 12.64 -2.46
N LEU A 311 -31.49 11.47 -1.82
CA LEU A 311 -31.72 10.18 -2.45
C LEU A 311 -33.20 9.93 -2.74
N LEU A 312 -34.13 10.37 -1.87
CA LEU A 312 -35.56 10.32 -2.12
C LEU A 312 -35.96 11.15 -3.34
N GLN A 313 -35.43 12.35 -3.46
CA GLN A 313 -35.68 13.19 -4.61
C GLN A 313 -35.15 12.54 -5.88
N PHE A 314 -33.91 12.07 -5.87
CA PHE A 314 -33.30 11.37 -7.02
C PHE A 314 -34.09 10.12 -7.41
N ALA A 315 -34.57 9.33 -6.45
CA ALA A 315 -35.37 8.13 -6.70
C ALA A 315 -36.71 8.48 -7.35
N LYS A 316 -37.40 9.53 -6.90
CA LYS A 316 -38.64 10.01 -7.50
C LYS A 316 -38.48 10.48 -8.94
N GLU A 317 -37.36 11.13 -9.24
CA GLU A 317 -37.03 11.62 -10.58
C GLU A 317 -36.61 10.48 -11.54
N SER A 318 -35.83 9.51 -11.03
CA SER A 318 -35.24 8.45 -11.86
C SER A 318 -36.10 7.19 -11.97
N MET A 319 -36.97 6.93 -11.00
CA MET A 319 -37.78 5.70 -10.88
C MET A 319 -39.21 6.04 -10.41
N PRO A 320 -39.98 6.82 -11.18
CA PRO A 320 -41.28 7.34 -10.75
C PRO A 320 -42.33 6.24 -10.50
N GLU A 321 -42.18 5.05 -11.06
CA GLU A 321 -43.08 3.91 -10.89
C GLU A 321 -42.78 3.10 -9.61
N GLU A 322 -41.63 3.31 -8.94
CA GLU A 322 -41.28 2.61 -7.72
C GLU A 322 -41.69 3.39 -6.46
N HIS A 323 -42.43 2.76 -5.55
CA HIS A 323 -42.71 3.32 -4.23
C HIS A 323 -41.49 3.18 -3.32
N ILE A 324 -40.56 4.16 -3.43
CA ILE A 324 -39.40 4.25 -2.55
C ILE A 324 -39.76 5.14 -1.36
N THR A 325 -39.68 4.57 -0.17
CA THR A 325 -39.94 5.27 1.11
C THR A 325 -38.64 5.75 1.75
N GLU A 326 -38.76 6.74 2.60
CA GLU A 326 -37.63 7.24 3.43
C GLU A 326 -37.01 6.09 4.25
N GLU A 327 -37.87 5.25 4.86
CA GLU A 327 -37.43 4.11 5.65
C GLU A 327 -36.57 3.13 4.81
N LYS A 328 -36.99 2.83 3.57
CA LYS A 328 -36.22 1.96 2.65
C LYS A 328 -34.84 2.56 2.35
N ILE A 329 -34.75 3.87 2.17
CA ILE A 329 -33.46 4.56 1.94
C ILE A 329 -32.58 4.49 3.19
N ARG A 330 -33.14 4.72 4.38
CA ARG A 330 -32.38 4.59 5.64
C ARG A 330 -31.83 3.18 5.84
N HIS A 331 -32.60 2.16 5.51
CA HIS A 331 -32.12 0.75 5.52
C HIS A 331 -30.98 0.54 4.54
N LEU A 332 -31.12 1.02 3.28
CA LEU A 332 -30.06 0.89 2.27
C LEU A 332 -28.77 1.58 2.68
N LEU A 333 -28.85 2.78 3.25
CA LEU A 333 -27.68 3.51 3.77
C LEU A 333 -27.01 2.77 4.93
N ALA A 334 -27.80 2.23 5.85
CA ALA A 334 -27.30 1.47 6.99
C ALA A 334 -26.62 0.16 6.55
N ASP A 335 -27.22 -0.54 5.59
CA ASP A 335 -26.65 -1.76 5.01
C ASP A 335 -25.33 -1.46 4.27
N ALA A 336 -25.29 -0.38 3.48
CA ALA A 336 -24.09 0.06 2.79
C ALA A 336 -22.98 0.46 3.76
N GLY A 337 -23.30 1.22 4.82
CA GLY A 337 -22.34 1.60 5.87
C GLY A 337 -21.80 0.39 6.63
N THR A 338 -22.66 -0.58 6.93
CA THR A 338 -22.25 -1.84 7.58
C THR A 338 -21.34 -2.67 6.66
N ALA A 339 -21.69 -2.79 5.39
CA ALA A 339 -20.88 -3.50 4.42
C ALA A 339 -19.50 -2.85 4.24
N LEU A 340 -19.45 -1.51 4.19
CA LEU A 340 -18.19 -0.77 4.12
C LEU A 340 -17.31 -1.05 5.34
N ALA A 341 -17.89 -0.99 6.55
CA ALA A 341 -17.17 -1.28 7.78
C ALA A 341 -16.57 -2.70 7.78
N LEU A 342 -17.39 -3.70 7.42
CA LEU A 342 -16.94 -5.08 7.34
C LEU A 342 -15.87 -5.30 6.27
N ASN A 343 -15.96 -4.62 5.15
CA ASN A 343 -14.94 -4.70 4.09
C ASN A 343 -13.60 -4.13 4.56
N ILE A 344 -13.58 -3.00 5.28
CA ILE A 344 -12.36 -2.43 5.85
C ILE A 344 -11.74 -3.41 6.85
N LEU A 345 -12.54 -3.97 7.78
CA LEU A 345 -12.05 -4.93 8.76
C LEU A 345 -11.49 -6.19 8.08
N ASN A 346 -12.18 -6.70 7.06
CA ASN A 346 -11.75 -7.89 6.32
C ASN A 346 -10.45 -7.66 5.53
N ASP A 347 -10.29 -6.50 4.91
CA ASP A 347 -9.08 -6.14 4.19
C ASP A 347 -7.86 -6.08 5.13
N ILE A 348 -8.02 -5.49 6.32
CA ILE A 348 -6.95 -5.46 7.32
C ILE A 348 -6.66 -6.87 7.86
N ALA A 349 -7.70 -7.66 8.15
CA ALA A 349 -7.52 -9.05 8.56
C ALA A 349 -6.71 -9.84 7.52
N PHE A 350 -7.03 -9.68 6.24
CA PHE A 350 -6.31 -10.33 5.15
C PHE A 350 -4.82 -9.93 5.10
N ASN A 351 -4.51 -8.65 5.27
CA ASN A 351 -3.14 -8.15 5.22
C ASN A 351 -2.29 -8.53 6.46
N ALA A 352 -2.94 -8.78 7.61
CA ALA A 352 -2.24 -9.02 8.88
C ALA A 352 -2.04 -10.51 9.21
N THR A 353 -2.71 -11.43 8.48
CA THR A 353 -2.85 -12.81 8.92
C THR A 353 -2.09 -13.79 8.05
N ASN A 354 -1.24 -14.59 8.71
CA ASN A 354 -0.67 -15.83 8.20
C ASN A 354 -0.50 -16.84 9.34
N LYS A 355 0.02 -18.05 9.06
CA LYS A 355 0.26 -19.08 10.07
C LYS A 355 1.23 -18.66 11.18
N SER A 356 2.13 -17.72 10.92
CA SER A 356 3.10 -17.25 11.91
C SER A 356 2.54 -16.18 12.84
N THR A 357 1.68 -15.28 12.32
CA THR A 357 1.15 -14.13 13.07
C THR A 357 -0.11 -14.44 13.86
N ILE A 358 -0.83 -15.52 13.51
CA ILE A 358 -2.14 -15.82 14.09
C ILE A 358 -2.10 -15.93 15.63
N HIS A 359 -1.07 -16.57 16.19
CA HIS A 359 -0.94 -16.71 17.66
C HIS A 359 -0.83 -15.34 18.36
N ALA A 360 -0.07 -14.40 17.80
CA ALA A 360 0.05 -13.06 18.36
C ALA A 360 -1.28 -12.30 18.24
N LEU A 361 -1.97 -12.41 17.11
CA LEU A 361 -3.30 -11.80 16.90
C LEU A 361 -4.35 -12.38 17.85
N GLU A 362 -4.30 -13.68 18.14
CA GLU A 362 -5.21 -14.35 19.07
C GLU A 362 -4.92 -14.08 20.56
N SER A 363 -3.66 -13.80 20.89
CA SER A 363 -3.28 -13.46 22.27
C SER A 363 -3.84 -12.11 22.71
N TYR A 364 -4.18 -11.23 21.76
CA TYR A 364 -4.81 -9.95 22.06
C TYR A 364 -6.22 -10.13 22.63
N SER A 365 -6.52 -9.49 23.75
CA SER A 365 -7.85 -9.50 24.36
C SER A 365 -8.75 -8.45 23.73
N PRO A 366 -9.72 -8.84 22.85
CA PRO A 366 -10.61 -7.87 22.24
C PRO A 366 -11.50 -7.19 23.28
N HIS A 367 -11.44 -5.86 23.35
CA HIS A 367 -12.19 -5.07 24.33
C HIS A 367 -13.60 -4.69 23.86
N ASN A 368 -13.90 -4.82 22.57
CA ASN A 368 -15.21 -4.53 21.99
C ASN A 368 -15.64 -5.60 20.96
N ASN A 369 -16.86 -5.47 20.43
CA ASN A 369 -17.40 -6.47 19.50
C ASN A 369 -16.73 -6.42 18.12
N ASN A 370 -16.33 -5.24 17.66
CA ASN A 370 -15.70 -5.09 16.37
C ASN A 370 -14.29 -5.72 16.37
N ALA A 371 -13.57 -5.60 17.49
CA ALA A 371 -12.33 -6.33 17.69
C ALA A 371 -12.54 -7.85 17.69
N LYS A 372 -13.67 -8.35 18.23
CA LYS A 372 -14.03 -9.78 18.14
C LYS A 372 -14.34 -10.22 16.72
N ILE A 373 -15.09 -9.39 15.96
CA ILE A 373 -15.38 -9.65 14.54
C ILE A 373 -14.08 -9.70 13.75
N LEU A 374 -13.19 -8.72 13.93
CA LEU A 374 -11.89 -8.67 13.28
C LEU A 374 -11.05 -9.92 13.59
N ARG A 375 -11.02 -10.36 14.85
CA ARG A 375 -10.36 -11.60 15.26
C ARG A 375 -10.94 -12.83 14.55
N LEU A 376 -12.25 -12.95 14.46
CA LEU A 376 -12.90 -14.05 13.73
C LEU A 376 -12.51 -14.04 12.25
N MET A 377 -12.46 -12.87 11.61
CA MET A 377 -12.00 -12.74 10.23
C MET A 377 -10.55 -13.16 10.05
N MET A 378 -9.67 -12.82 11.02
CA MET A 378 -8.27 -13.25 11.03
C MET A 378 -8.14 -14.78 11.17
N GLN A 379 -8.90 -15.40 12.08
CA GLN A 379 -8.93 -16.86 12.26
C GLN A 379 -9.39 -17.60 11.01
N GLU A 380 -10.44 -17.11 10.37
CA GLU A 380 -10.93 -17.72 9.13
C GLU A 380 -9.94 -17.61 7.96
N ASN A 381 -9.10 -16.55 7.93
CA ASN A 381 -8.09 -16.39 6.86
C ASN A 381 -6.98 -17.43 6.96
N THR A 382 -6.70 -18.00 8.12
CA THR A 382 -5.72 -19.10 8.28
C THR A 382 -6.26 -20.48 7.93
N GLY A 383 -7.58 -20.61 7.82
CA GLY A 383 -8.20 -21.90 7.61
C GLY A 383 -8.27 -22.79 8.87
N ASP A 384 -7.84 -22.28 10.02
CA ASP A 384 -7.87 -22.96 11.33
C ASP A 384 -9.20 -22.68 12.06
N THR A 385 -10.31 -22.85 11.36
CA THR A 385 -11.61 -22.98 12.05
C THR A 385 -11.73 -24.41 12.57
N ALA A 386 -11.46 -24.59 13.85
CA ALA A 386 -11.75 -25.81 14.59
C ALA A 386 -13.25 -26.13 14.58
#